data_1794d01f1a9cc504fb959e62923e0a24
#
_entry.id   1794d01f1a9cc504fb959e62923e0a24
#
_cell.length_a   1.000
_cell.length_b   1.000
_cell.length_c   1.000
_cell.angle_alpha   90.00
_cell.angle_beta   90.00
_cell.angle_gamma   90.00
#
_symmetry.space_group_name_H-M   'P 1'
#
loop_
_entity.id
_entity.type
_entity.pdbx_description
1 polymer ?
#
loop_
_entity_poly.entity_id
_entity_poly.type
_entity_poly.pdbx_seq_one_letter_code
_entity_poly.pdbx_strand_id
1 'polypeptide(L)'
;MHTRIKTMYLIHHSHTDIGTDLQEQVVYNHVNNIRQAMAIIQYGIEHNTPEKDFVWNCETYYCVECFLNAASADEKETFFELVRRGNIGLSGTYLNFNDLADRGALFRRTASMQKTCTEYGAPVTCAMNADINGISMGGRDALIENGISFLYTNIHTHHGMYPLYKNQRPYWWEAENGKRLLVWNGEHYNLGNALGLNSNTNVSFNPNEPFFQTDAENPDYLNNLHANLEHRLSAYEADGYPYDFAIASISGVSSDNAPPNPALIYNVNAFNARFGNE
;
A
#
# COMPACT_ATOMS: atom_id res chain seq x y z
N MET A 1 -0.64 22.02 -18.72
CA MET A 1 -0.96 23.02 -17.64
C MET A 1 -0.17 22.57 -16.43
N HIS A 2 0.78 23.39 -15.98
CA HIS A 2 1.62 22.96 -14.85
C HIS A 2 0.83 23.04 -13.55
N THR A 3 0.71 21.91 -12.86
CA THR A 3 0.09 21.89 -11.55
C THR A 3 1.11 22.32 -10.48
N ARG A 4 0.59 22.79 -9.35
CA ARG A 4 1.39 23.11 -8.16
C ARG A 4 1.86 21.82 -7.46
N ILE A 5 1.14 20.73 -7.66
CA ILE A 5 1.47 19.41 -7.09
C ILE A 5 2.63 18.81 -7.90
N LYS A 6 3.77 18.61 -7.26
CA LYS A 6 5.03 18.19 -7.90
C LYS A 6 5.44 16.77 -7.56
N THR A 7 4.86 16.17 -6.53
CA THR A 7 5.24 14.83 -6.08
C THR A 7 4.00 13.97 -5.90
N MET A 8 4.02 12.76 -6.47
CA MET A 8 3.03 11.73 -6.17
C MET A 8 3.72 10.58 -5.45
N TYR A 9 3.31 10.33 -4.21
CA TYR A 9 3.73 9.15 -3.45
C TYR A 9 2.87 7.95 -3.85
N LEU A 10 3.53 6.87 -4.24
CA LEU A 10 2.87 5.64 -4.68
C LEU A 10 2.92 4.59 -3.57
N ILE A 11 1.77 4.06 -3.21
CA ILE A 11 1.64 2.96 -2.25
C ILE A 11 1.27 1.70 -3.03
N HIS A 12 2.28 0.88 -3.36
CA HIS A 12 2.06 -0.38 -4.07
C HIS A 12 1.75 -1.48 -3.06
N HIS A 13 0.58 -2.06 -3.17
CA HIS A 13 0.05 -3.10 -2.30
C HIS A 13 -0.83 -4.05 -3.12
N SER A 14 -1.54 -4.95 -2.48
CA SER A 14 -2.67 -5.68 -3.07
C SER A 14 -3.85 -5.58 -2.11
N HIS A 15 -5.01 -5.16 -2.63
CA HIS A 15 -6.22 -5.15 -1.81
C HIS A 15 -6.56 -6.56 -1.36
N THR A 16 -6.97 -6.68 -0.09
CA THR A 16 -7.09 -7.97 0.61
C THR A 16 -8.54 -8.27 0.96
N ASP A 17 -9.18 -9.18 0.22
CA ASP A 17 -10.59 -9.57 0.36
C ASP A 17 -10.78 -10.79 1.25
N ILE A 18 -10.41 -10.70 2.52
CA ILE A 18 -10.64 -11.79 3.47
C ILE A 18 -12.10 -11.78 3.94
N GLY A 19 -12.80 -12.87 3.66
CA GLY A 19 -14.17 -13.11 4.11
C GLY A 19 -15.26 -12.87 3.05
N THR A 20 -14.91 -12.37 1.88
CA THR A 20 -15.84 -12.19 0.75
C THR A 20 -15.64 -13.23 -0.34
N ASP A 21 -14.41 -13.61 -0.60
CA ASP A 21 -14.03 -14.60 -1.60
C ASP A 21 -13.66 -15.96 -0.97
N LEU A 22 -13.12 -16.89 -1.78
CA LEU A 22 -12.57 -18.16 -1.29
C LEU A 22 -11.37 -17.88 -0.38
N GLN A 23 -11.62 -17.77 0.91
CA GLN A 23 -10.65 -17.30 1.91
C GLN A 23 -9.30 -18.01 1.84
N GLU A 24 -9.31 -19.34 1.67
CA GLU A 24 -8.07 -20.12 1.58
C GLU A 24 -7.24 -19.70 0.36
N GLN A 25 -7.89 -19.46 -0.79
CA GLN A 25 -7.22 -18.99 -2.00
C GLN A 25 -6.69 -17.58 -1.84
N VAL A 26 -7.45 -16.68 -1.22
CA VAL A 26 -7.01 -15.31 -0.96
C VAL A 26 -5.77 -15.29 -0.05
N VAL A 27 -5.80 -16.04 1.05
CA VAL A 27 -4.65 -16.18 1.96
C VAL A 27 -3.43 -16.74 1.22
N TYR A 28 -3.63 -17.81 0.43
CA TYR A 28 -2.57 -18.41 -0.37
C TYR A 28 -1.96 -17.38 -1.35
N ASN A 29 -2.78 -16.63 -2.05
CA ASN A 29 -2.32 -15.58 -2.96
C ASN A 29 -1.48 -14.52 -2.23
N HIS A 30 -1.95 -13.99 -1.10
CA HIS A 30 -1.23 -12.96 -0.36
C HIS A 30 0.09 -13.46 0.26
N VAL A 31 0.14 -14.69 0.74
CA VAL A 31 1.39 -15.33 1.19
C VAL A 31 2.39 -15.42 0.03
N ASN A 32 1.91 -15.81 -1.16
CA ASN A 32 2.74 -15.85 -2.36
C ASN A 32 3.13 -14.46 -2.86
N ASN A 33 2.26 -13.47 -2.75
CA ASN A 33 2.57 -12.08 -3.10
C ASN A 33 3.72 -11.53 -2.24
N ILE A 34 3.74 -11.84 -0.94
CA ILE A 34 4.87 -11.50 -0.07
C ILE A 34 6.16 -12.16 -0.57
N ARG A 35 6.13 -13.47 -0.87
CA ARG A 35 7.29 -14.17 -1.41
C ARG A 35 7.76 -13.63 -2.75
N GLN A 36 6.84 -13.28 -3.64
CA GLN A 36 7.17 -12.65 -4.92
C GLN A 36 7.80 -11.27 -4.73
N ALA A 37 7.26 -10.44 -3.85
CA ALA A 37 7.86 -9.14 -3.53
C ALA A 37 9.29 -9.30 -2.99
N MET A 38 9.50 -10.22 -2.06
CA MET A 38 10.84 -10.55 -1.56
C MET A 38 11.78 -10.98 -2.69
N ALA A 39 11.33 -11.87 -3.57
CA ALA A 39 12.14 -12.37 -4.69
C ALA A 39 12.50 -11.26 -5.69
N ILE A 40 11.56 -10.37 -6.02
CA ILE A 40 11.80 -9.20 -6.87
C ILE A 40 12.91 -8.33 -6.27
N ILE A 41 12.80 -7.98 -4.98
CA ILE A 41 13.76 -7.12 -4.31
C ILE A 41 15.13 -7.79 -4.20
N GLN A 42 15.18 -9.06 -3.81
CA GLN A 42 16.43 -9.82 -3.69
C GLN A 42 17.14 -9.93 -5.03
N TYR A 43 16.40 -10.23 -6.10
CA TYR A 43 16.95 -10.24 -7.47
C TYR A 43 17.60 -8.88 -7.81
N GLY A 44 16.90 -7.78 -7.52
CA GLY A 44 17.43 -6.44 -7.75
C GLY A 44 18.71 -6.13 -6.95
N ILE A 45 18.79 -6.60 -5.71
CA ILE A 45 19.97 -6.45 -4.87
C ILE A 45 21.15 -7.26 -5.44
N GLU A 46 20.93 -8.52 -5.78
CA GLU A 46 21.95 -9.42 -6.30
C GLU A 46 22.51 -8.98 -7.65
N HIS A 47 21.67 -8.47 -8.54
CA HIS A 47 22.03 -8.08 -9.89
C HIS A 47 22.25 -6.56 -10.06
N ASN A 48 22.06 -5.78 -9.00
CA ASN A 48 22.14 -4.31 -9.00
C ASN A 48 21.23 -3.66 -10.07
N THR A 49 20.00 -4.15 -10.17
CA THR A 49 18.96 -3.65 -11.08
C THR A 49 17.93 -2.78 -10.36
N PRO A 50 17.03 -2.05 -11.06
CA PRO A 50 16.05 -1.16 -10.44
C PRO A 50 15.16 -1.83 -9.39
N GLU A 51 14.91 -3.14 -9.48
CA GLU A 51 14.08 -3.90 -8.54
C GLU A 51 14.62 -3.86 -7.10
N LYS A 52 15.89 -3.52 -6.88
CA LYS A 52 16.43 -3.30 -5.52
C LYS A 52 15.73 -2.18 -4.75
N ASP A 53 15.11 -1.25 -5.47
CA ASP A 53 14.38 -0.10 -4.94
C ASP A 53 12.85 -0.34 -4.98
N PHE A 54 12.42 -1.55 -5.35
CA PHE A 54 11.01 -1.94 -5.33
C PHE A 54 10.46 -1.91 -3.90
N VAL A 55 9.25 -1.37 -3.75
CA VAL A 55 8.56 -1.28 -2.45
C VAL A 55 7.21 -1.99 -2.55
N TRP A 56 6.93 -2.85 -1.58
CA TRP A 56 5.66 -3.54 -1.42
C TRP A 56 5.09 -3.32 -0.03
N ASN A 57 3.81 -2.96 0.07
CA ASN A 57 3.13 -2.75 1.34
C ASN A 57 2.15 -3.90 1.62
N CYS A 58 2.31 -4.57 2.75
CA CYS A 58 1.36 -5.55 3.25
C CYS A 58 0.17 -4.81 3.85
N GLU A 59 -0.97 -4.79 3.14
CA GLU A 59 -2.16 -4.01 3.50
C GLU A 59 -2.74 -4.43 4.84
N THR A 60 -2.76 -5.74 5.12
CA THR A 60 -3.26 -6.29 6.38
C THR A 60 -2.22 -7.17 7.06
N TYR A 61 -2.18 -7.13 8.39
CA TYR A 61 -1.23 -7.96 9.13
C TYR A 61 -1.61 -9.44 9.15
N TYR A 62 -2.87 -9.81 8.99
CA TYR A 62 -3.29 -11.21 8.95
C TYR A 62 -2.57 -12.02 7.88
N CYS A 63 -2.39 -11.46 6.68
CA CYS A 63 -1.62 -12.13 5.62
C CYS A 63 -0.15 -12.27 5.97
N VAL A 64 0.43 -11.30 6.68
CA VAL A 64 1.80 -11.38 7.22
C VAL A 64 1.89 -12.48 8.29
N GLU A 65 0.93 -12.57 9.20
CA GLU A 65 0.88 -13.64 10.22
C GLU A 65 0.81 -15.02 9.55
N CYS A 66 -0.03 -15.17 8.51
CA CYS A 66 -0.12 -16.42 7.74
C CYS A 66 1.21 -16.75 7.04
N PHE A 67 1.88 -15.76 6.45
CA PHE A 67 3.21 -15.93 5.88
C PHE A 67 4.22 -16.38 6.96
N LEU A 68 4.28 -15.67 8.08
CA LEU A 68 5.22 -16.00 9.17
C LEU A 68 4.98 -17.40 9.75
N ASN A 69 3.73 -17.87 9.80
CA ASN A 69 3.42 -19.23 10.25
C ASN A 69 3.88 -20.31 9.27
N ALA A 70 3.94 -19.99 7.97
CA ALA A 70 4.35 -20.92 6.92
C ALA A 70 5.85 -20.81 6.55
N ALA A 71 6.51 -19.72 6.92
CA ALA A 71 7.88 -19.40 6.53
C ALA A 71 8.92 -20.11 7.38
N SER A 72 10.04 -20.50 6.76
CA SER A 72 11.24 -20.96 7.46
C SER A 72 11.89 -19.83 8.30
N ALA A 73 12.84 -20.17 9.15
CA ALA A 73 13.57 -19.17 9.94
C ALA A 73 14.31 -18.16 9.03
N ASP A 74 14.94 -18.65 7.97
CA ASP A 74 15.69 -17.83 7.01
C ASP A 74 14.76 -16.91 6.22
N GLU A 75 13.58 -17.39 5.78
CA GLU A 75 12.58 -16.56 5.12
C GLU A 75 12.08 -15.44 6.03
N LYS A 76 11.87 -15.71 7.33
CA LYS A 76 11.47 -14.69 8.31
C LYS A 76 12.54 -13.62 8.48
N GLU A 77 13.80 -14.04 8.64
CA GLU A 77 14.90 -13.07 8.79
C GLU A 77 15.05 -12.20 7.54
N THR A 78 15.02 -12.79 6.34
CA THR A 78 15.04 -12.07 5.07
C THR A 78 13.86 -11.10 4.96
N PHE A 79 12.65 -11.52 5.30
CA PHE A 79 11.48 -10.65 5.28
C PHE A 79 11.66 -9.42 6.18
N PHE A 80 12.07 -9.63 7.43
CA PHE A 80 12.26 -8.53 8.36
C PHE A 80 13.49 -7.66 8.04
N GLU A 81 14.52 -8.22 7.39
CA GLU A 81 15.60 -7.40 6.83
C GLU A 81 15.05 -6.44 5.77
N LEU A 82 14.21 -6.91 4.85
CA LEU A 82 13.58 -6.07 3.83
C LEU A 82 12.61 -5.04 4.43
N VAL A 83 11.95 -5.37 5.55
CA VAL A 83 11.15 -4.40 6.32
C VAL A 83 12.05 -3.30 6.90
N ARG A 84 13.15 -3.66 7.56
CA ARG A 84 14.11 -2.70 8.13
C ARG A 84 14.77 -1.82 7.06
N ARG A 85 14.95 -2.35 5.85
CA ARG A 85 15.44 -1.59 4.69
C ARG A 85 14.42 -0.62 4.10
N GLY A 86 13.13 -0.79 4.42
CA GLY A 86 12.03 -0.01 3.86
C GLY A 86 11.49 -0.53 2.53
N ASN A 87 11.91 -1.69 2.07
CA ASN A 87 11.39 -2.32 0.86
C ASN A 87 10.04 -3.01 1.09
N ILE A 88 9.76 -3.47 2.31
CA ILE A 88 8.47 -4.04 2.69
C ILE A 88 7.85 -3.19 3.79
N GLY A 89 6.66 -2.65 3.53
CA GLY A 89 5.85 -1.94 4.49
C GLY A 89 4.90 -2.87 5.24
N LEU A 90 4.70 -2.61 6.54
CA LEU A 90 3.75 -3.32 7.38
C LEU A 90 2.62 -2.41 7.82
N SER A 91 1.40 -2.93 7.82
CA SER A 91 0.21 -2.23 8.31
C SER A 91 -0.18 -2.69 9.71
N GLY A 92 -0.54 -1.75 10.56
CA GLY A 92 -1.07 -2.00 11.90
C GLY A 92 -2.51 -2.51 11.93
N THR A 93 -3.19 -2.50 10.80
CA THR A 93 -4.54 -3.05 10.66
C THR A 93 -4.46 -4.57 10.48
N TYR A 94 -5.20 -5.30 11.31
CA TYR A 94 -5.18 -6.77 11.25
C TYR A 94 -5.92 -7.30 10.02
N LEU A 95 -7.10 -6.74 9.73
CA LEU A 95 -7.95 -7.03 8.57
C LEU A 95 -8.64 -5.75 8.11
N ASN A 96 -9.07 -5.70 6.85
CA ASN A 96 -10.04 -4.72 6.37
C ASN A 96 -11.44 -5.15 6.81
N PHE A 97 -11.97 -4.58 7.88
CA PHE A 97 -13.31 -4.91 8.37
C PHE A 97 -13.91 -3.75 9.16
N ASN A 98 -15.23 -3.66 9.13
CA ASN A 98 -15.96 -2.79 10.05
C ASN A 98 -15.91 -3.41 11.44
N ASP A 99 -15.26 -2.71 12.37
CA ASP A 99 -15.00 -3.23 13.71
C ASP A 99 -16.28 -3.45 14.52
N LEU A 100 -16.82 -4.65 14.47
CA LEU A 100 -17.82 -5.14 15.41
C LEU A 100 -17.18 -5.93 16.56
N ALA A 101 -15.85 -5.97 16.59
CA ALA A 101 -15.08 -6.67 17.61
C ALA A 101 -14.96 -5.84 18.90
N ASP A 102 -14.85 -6.55 20.02
CA ASP A 102 -14.56 -5.94 21.30
C ASP A 102 -13.22 -5.18 21.29
N ARG A 103 -13.18 -3.98 21.90
CA ARG A 103 -11.98 -3.13 21.99
C ARG A 103 -10.77 -3.89 22.56
N GLY A 104 -10.99 -4.73 23.56
CA GLY A 104 -9.92 -5.53 24.17
C GLY A 104 -9.38 -6.59 23.19
N ALA A 105 -10.22 -7.14 22.31
CA ALA A 105 -9.77 -8.06 21.27
C ALA A 105 -8.91 -7.33 20.23
N LEU A 106 -9.34 -6.16 19.76
CA LEU A 106 -8.58 -5.31 18.85
C LEU A 106 -7.22 -4.93 19.46
N PHE A 107 -7.21 -4.47 20.71
CA PHE A 107 -5.99 -4.12 21.44
C PHE A 107 -5.01 -5.31 21.50
N ARG A 108 -5.49 -6.49 21.95
CA ARG A 108 -4.62 -7.68 22.06
C ARG A 108 -4.04 -8.12 20.74
N ARG A 109 -4.80 -8.03 19.65
CA ARG A 109 -4.29 -8.35 18.30
C ARG A 109 -3.20 -7.39 17.86
N THR A 110 -3.43 -6.10 18.00
CA THR A 110 -2.42 -5.09 17.68
C THR A 110 -1.18 -5.20 18.56
N ALA A 111 -1.34 -5.49 19.86
CA ALA A 111 -0.23 -5.71 20.79
C ALA A 111 0.59 -6.95 20.42
N SER A 112 -0.07 -8.06 20.04
CA SER A 112 0.62 -9.28 19.59
C SER A 112 1.44 -9.04 18.32
N MET A 113 0.88 -8.33 17.35
CA MET A 113 1.59 -7.90 16.14
C MET A 113 2.82 -7.06 16.48
N GLN A 114 2.64 -6.01 17.29
CA GLN A 114 3.75 -5.12 17.69
C GLN A 114 4.85 -5.88 18.43
N LYS A 115 4.48 -6.81 19.29
CA LYS A 115 5.46 -7.66 19.98
C LYS A 115 6.30 -8.41 18.95
N THR A 116 5.68 -9.16 18.04
CA THR A 116 6.37 -9.92 17.00
C THR A 116 7.27 -9.01 16.16
N CYS A 117 6.74 -7.91 15.64
CA CYS A 117 7.52 -7.00 14.81
C CYS A 117 8.69 -6.35 15.57
N THR A 118 8.51 -6.02 16.85
CA THR A 118 9.56 -5.45 17.70
C THR A 118 10.67 -6.45 17.99
N GLU A 119 10.34 -7.73 18.18
CA GLU A 119 11.32 -8.81 18.37
C GLU A 119 12.28 -8.95 17.17
N TYR A 120 11.81 -8.63 15.98
CA TYR A 120 12.62 -8.56 14.75
C TYR A 120 13.19 -7.15 14.45
N GLY A 121 13.07 -6.20 15.37
CA GLY A 121 13.57 -4.84 15.18
C GLY A 121 12.82 -4.01 14.14
N ALA A 122 11.55 -4.33 13.87
CA ALA A 122 10.71 -3.70 12.85
C ALA A 122 9.34 -3.24 13.44
N PRO A 123 9.31 -2.35 14.45
CA PRO A 123 8.07 -1.89 15.05
C PRO A 123 7.20 -1.19 14.02
N VAL A 124 5.89 -1.45 14.04
CA VAL A 124 4.91 -0.86 13.13
C VAL A 124 4.44 0.49 13.67
N THR A 125 4.49 1.53 12.86
CA THR A 125 4.09 2.90 13.24
C THR A 125 2.92 3.44 12.44
N CYS A 126 2.54 2.76 11.37
CA CYS A 126 1.44 3.15 10.49
C CYS A 126 0.46 1.99 10.26
N ALA A 127 -0.74 2.34 9.86
CA ALA A 127 -1.79 1.41 9.48
C ALA A 127 -2.39 1.81 8.14
N MET A 128 -2.89 0.86 7.38
CA MET A 128 -3.68 1.05 6.17
C MET A 128 -5.03 0.35 6.34
N ASN A 129 -6.07 0.96 5.83
CA ASN A 129 -7.41 0.39 5.82
C ASN A 129 -8.07 0.74 4.49
N ALA A 130 -8.54 -0.26 3.76
CA ALA A 130 -9.04 -0.07 2.41
C ALA A 130 -10.40 -0.75 2.22
N ASP A 131 -11.20 -0.18 1.32
CA ASP A 131 -12.50 -0.67 0.84
C ASP A 131 -13.56 -0.92 1.91
N ILE A 132 -13.47 -0.23 3.03
CA ILE A 132 -14.47 -0.27 4.10
C ILE A 132 -14.86 1.14 4.54
N ASN A 133 -15.97 1.27 5.25
CA ASN A 133 -16.53 2.56 5.67
C ASN A 133 -15.81 3.22 6.86
N GLY A 134 -14.60 2.76 7.18
CA GLY A 134 -13.78 3.26 8.28
C GLY A 134 -13.62 2.25 9.40
N ILE A 135 -12.95 2.66 10.46
CA ILE A 135 -12.70 1.86 11.67
C ILE A 135 -13.45 2.47 12.87
N SER A 136 -13.70 1.65 13.90
CA SER A 136 -14.35 2.10 15.13
C SER A 136 -13.43 2.97 16.00
N MET A 137 -14.01 3.66 16.98
CA MET A 137 -13.24 4.33 18.03
C MET A 137 -12.37 3.34 18.82
N GLY A 138 -12.86 2.12 19.02
CA GLY A 138 -12.08 1.05 19.66
C GLY A 138 -10.86 0.62 18.82
N GLY A 139 -10.98 0.57 17.51
CA GLY A 139 -9.87 0.33 16.58
C GLY A 139 -8.85 1.46 16.61
N ARG A 140 -9.30 2.73 16.55
CA ARG A 140 -8.42 3.91 16.75
C ARG A 140 -7.64 3.81 18.06
N ASP A 141 -8.31 3.54 19.15
CA ASP A 141 -7.67 3.47 20.47
C ASP A 141 -6.66 2.33 20.55
N ALA A 142 -6.99 1.16 19.96
CA ALA A 142 -6.07 0.02 19.88
C ALA A 142 -4.80 0.37 19.09
N LEU A 143 -4.92 1.09 17.97
CA LEU A 143 -3.76 1.58 17.22
C LEU A 143 -2.90 2.52 18.05
N ILE A 144 -3.50 3.57 18.63
CA ILE A 144 -2.79 4.58 19.42
C ILE A 144 -2.08 3.97 20.64
N GLU A 145 -2.76 3.08 21.37
CA GLU A 145 -2.23 2.46 22.59
C GLU A 145 -1.07 1.51 22.29
N ASN A 146 -0.97 1.01 21.06
CA ASN A 146 0.12 0.16 20.60
C ASN A 146 1.18 0.91 19.76
N GLY A 147 1.22 2.25 19.85
CA GLY A 147 2.29 3.06 19.26
C GLY A 147 2.13 3.35 17.75
N ILE A 148 0.97 3.05 17.17
CA ILE A 148 0.65 3.40 15.79
C ILE A 148 0.09 4.81 15.78
N SER A 149 0.72 5.71 15.02
CA SER A 149 0.41 7.14 15.01
C SER A 149 -0.16 7.64 13.67
N PHE A 150 -0.12 6.80 12.63
CA PHE A 150 -0.60 7.15 11.29
C PHE A 150 -1.59 6.10 10.78
N LEU A 151 -2.66 6.58 10.15
CA LEU A 151 -3.62 5.73 9.44
C LEU A 151 -3.84 6.30 8.04
N TYR A 152 -3.57 5.49 7.02
CA TYR A 152 -3.98 5.74 5.66
C TYR A 152 -5.28 5.00 5.37
N THR A 153 -6.35 5.69 5.00
CA THR A 153 -7.66 5.09 4.74
C THR A 153 -8.14 5.37 3.31
N ASN A 154 -8.61 4.32 2.64
CA ASN A 154 -9.15 4.35 1.29
C ASN A 154 -10.60 3.87 1.33
N ILE A 155 -11.54 4.79 1.46
CA ILE A 155 -12.96 4.47 1.43
C ILE A 155 -13.42 4.32 -0.01
N HIS A 156 -14.04 3.20 -0.32
CA HIS A 156 -14.68 3.01 -1.62
C HIS A 156 -16.00 3.79 -1.67
N THR A 157 -16.15 4.65 -2.67
CA THR A 157 -17.28 5.60 -2.72
C THR A 157 -18.65 4.95 -2.89
N HIS A 158 -18.74 3.73 -3.39
CA HIS A 158 -20.02 3.02 -3.46
C HIS A 158 -20.43 2.33 -2.15
N HIS A 159 -19.52 2.25 -1.16
CA HIS A 159 -19.84 1.80 0.20
C HIS A 159 -20.20 2.96 1.13
N GLY A 160 -19.81 4.17 0.80
CA GLY A 160 -20.09 5.34 1.62
C GLY A 160 -19.49 6.62 1.06
N MET A 161 -19.62 7.70 1.82
CA MET A 161 -19.03 8.99 1.47
C MET A 161 -17.69 9.19 2.19
N TYR A 162 -16.80 9.95 1.57
CA TYR A 162 -15.55 10.34 2.21
C TYR A 162 -15.82 11.13 3.51
N PRO A 163 -15.07 10.84 4.59
CA PRO A 163 -15.07 11.69 5.76
C PRO A 163 -14.82 13.16 5.37
N LEU A 164 -15.55 14.07 5.99
CA LEU A 164 -15.47 15.51 5.69
C LEU A 164 -15.79 15.87 4.24
N TYR A 165 -16.41 14.98 3.49
CA TYR A 165 -16.76 15.15 2.07
C TYR A 165 -15.56 15.48 1.16
N LYS A 166 -14.34 15.17 1.61
CA LYS A 166 -13.11 15.42 0.86
C LYS A 166 -12.14 14.25 1.01
N ASN A 167 -11.53 13.88 -0.11
CA ASN A 167 -10.42 12.95 -0.18
C ASN A 167 -9.07 13.69 -0.18
N GLN A 168 -7.99 12.95 -0.11
CA GLN A 168 -6.62 13.50 -0.07
C GLN A 168 -6.46 14.58 1.00
N ARG A 169 -7.04 14.34 2.19
CA ARG A 169 -6.98 15.29 3.31
C ARG A 169 -6.56 14.59 4.59
N PRO A 170 -5.59 15.14 5.32
CA PRO A 170 -5.27 14.69 6.67
C PRO A 170 -6.21 15.33 7.68
N TYR A 171 -6.46 14.59 8.77
CA TYR A 171 -7.08 15.12 9.97
C TYR A 171 -6.54 14.41 11.22
N TRP A 172 -6.63 15.09 12.38
CA TRP A 172 -6.32 14.50 13.65
C TRP A 172 -7.58 13.87 14.23
N TRP A 173 -7.50 12.56 14.50
CA TRP A 173 -8.55 11.85 15.21
C TRP A 173 -8.17 11.70 16.68
N GLU A 174 -8.74 12.55 17.52
CA GLU A 174 -8.43 12.61 18.93
C GLU A 174 -9.18 11.53 19.73
N ALA A 175 -8.47 10.86 20.63
CA ALA A 175 -9.01 9.92 21.59
C ALA A 175 -9.42 10.65 22.89
N GLU A 176 -10.24 10.01 23.72
CA GLU A 176 -10.73 10.60 25.00
C GLU A 176 -9.58 10.96 25.95
N ASN A 177 -8.46 10.27 25.88
CA ASN A 177 -7.26 10.53 26.69
C ASN A 177 -6.36 11.65 26.12
N GLY A 178 -6.81 12.35 25.09
CA GLY A 178 -6.06 13.43 24.41
C GLY A 178 -4.98 12.97 23.43
N LYS A 179 -4.71 11.67 23.32
CA LYS A 179 -3.83 11.15 22.28
C LYS A 179 -4.49 11.25 20.91
N ARG A 180 -3.69 11.34 19.85
CA ARG A 180 -4.16 11.58 18.49
C ARG A 180 -3.60 10.57 17.51
N LEU A 181 -4.42 10.20 16.54
CA LEU A 181 -4.05 9.47 15.34
C LEU A 181 -4.09 10.45 14.16
N LEU A 182 -2.99 10.55 13.41
CA LEU A 182 -3.03 11.28 12.14
C LEU A 182 -3.64 10.37 11.08
N VAL A 183 -4.77 10.79 10.53
CA VAL A 183 -5.45 10.05 9.48
C VAL A 183 -5.27 10.78 8.17
N TRP A 184 -4.82 10.08 7.13
CA TRP A 184 -4.89 10.55 5.75
C TRP A 184 -6.09 9.90 5.05
N ASN A 185 -7.06 10.70 4.68
CA ASN A 185 -8.22 10.27 3.93
C ASN A 185 -7.87 10.24 2.44
N GLY A 186 -7.42 9.09 1.96
CA GLY A 186 -7.05 8.86 0.56
C GLY A 186 -8.23 8.67 -0.38
N GLU A 187 -7.92 8.38 -1.62
CA GLU A 187 -8.89 7.92 -2.61
C GLU A 187 -8.96 6.39 -2.66
N HIS A 188 -9.66 5.87 -3.67
CA HIS A 188 -9.79 4.44 -3.90
C HIS A 188 -8.41 3.74 -3.91
N TYR A 189 -8.33 2.55 -3.33
CA TYR A 189 -7.09 1.77 -3.18
C TYR A 189 -6.42 1.38 -4.52
N ASN A 190 -7.13 1.50 -5.65
CA ASN A 190 -6.58 1.28 -6.99
C ASN A 190 -6.48 2.56 -7.84
N LEU A 191 -6.43 3.73 -7.23
CA LEU A 191 -6.32 5.00 -7.98
C LEU A 191 -5.18 4.98 -9.00
N GLY A 192 -4.02 4.47 -8.61
CA GLY A 192 -2.87 4.37 -9.51
C GLY A 192 -3.12 3.45 -10.71
N ASN A 193 -3.85 2.34 -10.52
CA ASN A 193 -4.26 1.48 -11.63
C ASN A 193 -5.18 2.26 -12.60
N ALA A 194 -6.16 2.99 -12.06
CA ALA A 194 -7.08 3.79 -12.88
C ALA A 194 -6.39 4.95 -13.63
N LEU A 195 -5.31 5.49 -13.09
CA LEU A 195 -4.48 6.50 -13.75
C LEU A 195 -3.56 5.91 -14.84
N GLY A 196 -3.39 4.59 -14.88
CA GLY A 196 -2.53 3.91 -15.84
C GLY A 196 -1.09 3.69 -15.36
N LEU A 197 -0.82 3.85 -14.06
CA LEU A 197 0.51 3.58 -13.49
C LEU A 197 0.88 2.09 -13.60
N ASN A 198 -0.10 1.20 -13.49
CA ASN A 198 0.04 -0.20 -13.83
C ASN A 198 -0.32 -0.41 -15.30
N SER A 199 0.66 -0.66 -16.14
CA SER A 199 0.39 -1.12 -17.50
C SER A 199 -0.25 -2.52 -17.46
N ASN A 200 -1.17 -2.80 -18.41
CA ASN A 200 -1.86 -4.10 -18.56
C ASN A 200 -0.93 -5.19 -19.10
N THR A 201 0.29 -5.28 -18.61
CA THR A 201 1.27 -6.24 -19.08
C THR A 201 1.16 -7.55 -18.33
N ASN A 202 1.32 -8.66 -19.04
CA ASN A 202 1.47 -9.97 -18.41
C ASN A 202 2.74 -9.95 -17.57
N VAL A 203 2.57 -10.06 -16.27
CA VAL A 203 3.68 -10.08 -15.33
C VAL A 203 3.78 -11.47 -14.74
N SER A 204 4.87 -12.13 -15.01
CA SER A 204 5.30 -13.33 -14.28
C SER A 204 6.72 -13.08 -13.82
N PHE A 205 6.94 -13.04 -12.54
CA PHE A 205 8.28 -12.91 -11.98
C PHE A 205 8.79 -14.28 -11.53
N ASN A 206 9.82 -14.78 -12.23
CA ASN A 206 10.62 -15.91 -11.83
C ASN A 206 12.06 -15.42 -11.61
N PRO A 207 12.65 -15.53 -10.42
CA PRO A 207 14.01 -15.04 -10.18
C PRO A 207 15.09 -15.69 -11.05
N ASN A 208 14.85 -16.91 -11.58
CA ASN A 208 15.79 -17.58 -12.48
C ASN A 208 15.66 -17.12 -13.95
N GLU A 209 14.48 -16.68 -14.32
CA GLU A 209 14.17 -16.19 -15.67
C GLU A 209 13.14 -15.04 -15.55
N PRO A 210 13.57 -13.87 -15.06
CA PRO A 210 12.65 -12.75 -14.85
C PRO A 210 12.13 -12.28 -16.20
N PHE A 211 10.86 -12.55 -16.46
CA PHE A 211 10.17 -12.07 -17.64
C PHE A 211 8.98 -11.21 -17.22
N PHE A 212 9.05 -9.96 -17.59
CA PHE A 212 7.91 -9.07 -17.55
C PHE A 212 8.04 -8.03 -18.65
N GLN A 213 6.91 -7.65 -19.22
CA GLN A 213 6.86 -6.56 -20.16
C GLN A 213 6.72 -5.23 -19.40
N THR A 214 7.35 -4.20 -19.92
CA THR A 214 7.22 -2.84 -19.41
C THR A 214 6.85 -1.91 -20.56
N ASP A 215 6.07 -0.87 -20.27
CA ASP A 215 5.74 0.19 -21.21
C ASP A 215 6.72 1.39 -21.09
N ALA A 216 7.82 1.22 -20.37
CA ALA A 216 8.81 2.29 -20.13
C ALA A 216 9.35 2.93 -21.43
N GLU A 217 9.45 2.16 -22.53
CA GLU A 217 9.92 2.63 -23.84
C GLU A 217 8.77 3.05 -24.79
N ASN A 218 7.52 2.96 -24.34
CA ASN A 218 6.35 3.30 -25.14
C ASN A 218 5.97 4.78 -24.95
N PRO A 219 6.23 5.67 -25.93
CA PRO A 219 5.96 7.09 -25.80
C PRO A 219 4.46 7.41 -25.63
N ASP A 220 3.58 6.65 -26.26
CA ASP A 220 2.14 6.87 -26.21
C ASP A 220 1.60 6.51 -24.82
N TYR A 221 2.10 5.42 -24.23
CA TYR A 221 1.80 5.08 -22.84
C TYR A 221 2.21 6.20 -21.88
N LEU A 222 3.46 6.66 -21.98
CA LEU A 222 3.98 7.72 -21.10
C LEU A 222 3.22 9.04 -21.27
N ASN A 223 2.86 9.42 -22.51
CA ASN A 223 2.07 10.61 -22.79
C ASN A 223 0.64 10.50 -22.20
N ASN A 224 0.01 9.33 -22.34
CA ASN A 224 -1.33 9.10 -21.77
C ASN A 224 -1.29 9.13 -20.23
N LEU A 225 -0.28 8.51 -19.62
CA LEU A 225 -0.07 8.57 -18.17
C LEU A 225 0.10 10.01 -17.70
N HIS A 226 0.92 10.81 -18.39
CA HIS A 226 1.12 12.23 -18.09
C HIS A 226 -0.20 13.00 -18.16
N ALA A 227 -0.99 12.82 -19.23
CA ALA A 227 -2.28 13.49 -19.39
C ALA A 227 -3.29 13.11 -18.29
N ASN A 228 -3.33 11.83 -17.90
CA ASN A 228 -4.20 11.35 -16.82
C ASN A 228 -3.80 11.96 -15.47
N LEU A 229 -2.51 12.03 -15.18
CA LEU A 229 -1.98 12.65 -13.96
C LEU A 229 -2.28 14.14 -13.94
N GLU A 230 -1.98 14.89 -15.01
CA GLU A 230 -2.29 16.32 -15.10
C GLU A 230 -3.79 16.59 -14.89
N HIS A 231 -4.64 15.79 -15.52
CA HIS A 231 -6.10 15.93 -15.37
C HIS A 231 -6.52 15.73 -13.90
N ARG A 232 -6.03 14.68 -13.24
CA ARG A 232 -6.36 14.40 -11.83
C ARG A 232 -5.81 15.46 -10.88
N LEU A 233 -4.56 15.86 -11.04
CA LEU A 233 -3.92 16.84 -10.17
C LEU A 233 -4.55 18.24 -10.35
N SER A 234 -4.89 18.62 -11.57
CA SER A 234 -5.62 19.88 -11.84
C SER A 234 -7.01 19.89 -11.19
N ALA A 235 -7.70 18.75 -11.13
CA ALA A 235 -8.97 18.62 -10.42
C ALA A 235 -8.82 18.81 -8.90
N TYR A 236 -7.75 18.27 -8.30
CA TYR A 236 -7.45 18.54 -6.89
C TYR A 236 -7.22 20.03 -6.62
N GLU A 237 -6.44 20.70 -7.46
CA GLU A 237 -6.19 22.13 -7.31
C GLU A 237 -7.45 22.97 -7.46
N ALA A 238 -8.31 22.62 -8.41
CA ALA A 238 -9.62 23.28 -8.60
C ALA A 238 -10.53 23.11 -7.37
N ASP A 239 -10.41 21.99 -6.64
CA ASP A 239 -11.12 21.75 -5.37
C ASP A 239 -10.39 22.36 -4.15
N GLY A 240 -9.39 23.20 -4.37
CA GLY A 240 -8.66 23.88 -3.30
C GLY A 240 -7.72 22.97 -2.51
N TYR A 241 -7.09 22.01 -3.17
CA TYR A 241 -6.07 21.15 -2.56
C TYR A 241 -4.85 21.97 -2.13
N PRO A 242 -4.41 21.94 -0.86
CA PRO A 242 -3.40 22.87 -0.35
C PRO A 242 -1.96 22.39 -0.47
N TYR A 243 -1.73 21.09 -0.76
CA TYR A 243 -0.39 20.49 -0.71
C TYR A 243 0.27 20.47 -2.09
N ASP A 244 1.59 20.36 -2.10
CA ASP A 244 2.42 20.19 -3.30
C ASP A 244 2.71 18.71 -3.62
N PHE A 245 2.08 17.79 -2.90
CA PHE A 245 2.15 16.35 -3.13
C PHE A 245 0.78 15.70 -3.11
N ALA A 246 0.65 14.53 -3.70
CA ALA A 246 -0.53 13.67 -3.62
C ALA A 246 -0.12 12.21 -3.33
N ILE A 247 -1.07 11.37 -2.93
CA ILE A 247 -0.85 9.95 -2.67
C ILE A 247 -1.76 9.13 -3.57
N ALA A 248 -1.22 8.09 -4.20
CA ALA A 248 -1.99 7.12 -4.96
C ALA A 248 -1.63 5.70 -4.54
N SER A 249 -2.65 4.90 -4.23
CA SER A 249 -2.50 3.46 -4.03
C SER A 249 -2.55 2.72 -5.36
N ILE A 250 -1.81 1.62 -5.46
CA ILE A 250 -1.77 0.73 -6.63
C ILE A 250 -2.00 -0.68 -6.11
N SER A 251 -3.10 -1.31 -6.53
CA SER A 251 -3.46 -2.67 -6.13
C SER A 251 -2.93 -3.68 -7.14
N GLY A 252 -1.83 -4.36 -6.78
CA GLY A 252 -1.22 -5.43 -7.56
C GLY A 252 -1.01 -5.11 -9.04
N VAL A 253 -0.98 -6.13 -9.90
CA VAL A 253 -0.85 -5.96 -11.36
C VAL A 253 -2.13 -5.46 -12.03
N SER A 254 -3.31 -5.72 -11.44
CA SER A 254 -4.58 -5.41 -12.12
C SER A 254 -5.74 -5.09 -11.19
N SER A 255 -5.87 -5.75 -10.04
CA SER A 255 -7.03 -5.65 -9.16
C SER A 255 -6.74 -6.25 -7.77
N ASP A 256 -7.80 -6.68 -7.09
CA ASP A 256 -7.78 -7.25 -5.76
C ASP A 256 -7.07 -8.59 -5.72
N ASN A 257 -6.41 -8.87 -4.62
CA ASN A 257 -5.65 -10.10 -4.37
C ASN A 257 -4.56 -10.42 -5.42
N ALA A 258 -4.22 -9.45 -6.28
CA ALA A 258 -3.29 -9.60 -7.37
C ALA A 258 -1.81 -9.54 -6.93
N PRO A 259 -0.88 -10.17 -7.67
CA PRO A 259 0.54 -10.17 -7.33
C PRO A 259 1.21 -8.80 -7.53
N PRO A 260 2.41 -8.61 -6.96
CA PRO A 260 3.25 -7.43 -7.21
C PRO A 260 3.55 -7.24 -8.70
N ASN A 261 3.66 -5.98 -9.13
CA ASN A 261 4.05 -5.63 -10.49
C ASN A 261 5.49 -5.08 -10.55
N PRO A 262 6.50 -5.88 -10.90
CA PRO A 262 7.88 -5.40 -11.03
C PRO A 262 8.08 -4.36 -12.14
N ALA A 263 7.21 -4.34 -13.17
CA ALA A 263 7.28 -3.37 -14.26
C ALA A 263 7.02 -1.93 -13.78
N LEU A 264 6.33 -1.75 -12.65
CA LEU A 264 5.97 -0.43 -12.13
C LEU A 264 7.21 0.45 -11.94
N ILE A 265 8.31 -0.09 -11.40
CA ILE A 265 9.51 0.72 -11.16
C ILE A 265 10.16 1.25 -12.44
N TYR A 266 10.11 0.46 -13.51
CA TYR A 266 10.61 0.87 -14.82
C TYR A 266 9.73 1.94 -15.45
N ASN A 267 8.41 1.78 -15.37
CA ASN A 267 7.43 2.75 -15.88
C ASN A 267 7.56 4.09 -15.14
N VAL A 268 7.69 4.07 -13.83
CA VAL A 268 7.89 5.27 -13.00
C VAL A 268 9.23 5.95 -13.31
N ASN A 269 10.31 5.18 -13.43
CA ASN A 269 11.62 5.74 -13.76
C ASN A 269 11.61 6.39 -15.16
N ALA A 270 11.00 5.75 -16.16
CA ALA A 270 10.87 6.31 -17.49
C ALA A 270 9.99 7.57 -17.52
N PHE A 271 8.88 7.56 -16.78
CA PHE A 271 8.03 8.73 -16.61
C PHE A 271 8.81 9.90 -16.00
N ASN A 272 9.51 9.67 -14.89
CA ASN A 272 10.31 10.69 -14.22
C ASN A 272 11.46 11.21 -15.09
N ALA A 273 12.10 10.35 -15.87
CA ALA A 273 13.16 10.77 -16.81
C ALA A 273 12.62 11.70 -17.90
N ARG A 274 11.37 11.50 -18.33
CA ARG A 274 10.75 12.28 -19.39
C ARG A 274 10.06 13.56 -18.90
N PHE A 275 9.36 13.50 -17.77
CA PHE A 275 8.49 14.58 -17.29
C PHE A 275 8.85 15.10 -15.91
N GLY A 276 9.83 14.51 -15.22
CA GLY A 276 10.14 14.80 -13.82
C GLY A 276 10.66 16.21 -13.52
N ASN A 277 10.87 17.04 -14.54
CA ASN A 277 11.29 18.45 -14.39
C ASN A 277 10.18 19.45 -14.77
N GLU A 278 8.95 18.97 -15.02
CA GLU A 278 7.80 19.80 -15.38
C GLU A 278 6.91 20.10 -14.18
#